data_9d1d86bc85696f09981566123c439e79
#
_entry.id   9d1d86bc85696f09981566123c439e79
#
_cell.length_a   1.000
_cell.length_b   1.000
_cell.length_c   1.000
_cell.angle_alpha   90.00
_cell.angle_beta   90.00
_cell.angle_gamma   90.00
#
_symmetry.space_group_name_H-M   'P 1'
#
loop_
_entity.id
_entity.type
_entity.pdbx_description
1 polymer ?
#
loop_
_entity_poly.entity_id
_entity_poly.type
_entity_poly.pdbx_seq_one_letter_code
_entity_poly.pdbx_strand_id
1 'polypeptide(L)'
;MVIFTGCDIRLPEKVQKYKWNPCRDCPDEYKKFTGCVIDTKPGKISEIEKNFDILLSAEEAAGSLNKEYHAALFPVDAEKFAYTGVNPSKRLKILHAPSNPDYKGTKYIIAAIDRLKKEYDFDFKVINNVKAEELYKEIAAADLVIDQMLVGFYGLLSIESMAMGKPVVCYIREDIADHSPAEIPVINANPDNLYDVLKKVLSDPSSLIETGIRSREYAEKYHNARIIAKQYYELLERN
;
A
#
# COMPACT_ATOMS: atom_id res chain seq x y z
N MET A 1 8.09 15.87 17.16
CA MET A 1 7.78 14.69 16.34
C MET A 1 7.38 15.12 14.93
N VAL A 2 7.83 14.41 13.91
CA VAL A 2 7.44 14.60 12.51
C VAL A 2 7.15 13.24 11.87
N ILE A 3 6.19 13.19 10.93
CA ILE A 3 5.80 11.97 10.22
C ILE A 3 6.02 12.18 8.71
N PHE A 4 6.75 11.27 8.10
CA PHE A 4 6.99 11.22 6.66
C PHE A 4 6.13 10.14 6.00
N THR A 5 5.56 10.46 4.85
CA THR A 5 4.57 9.62 4.19
C THR A 5 5.02 9.05 2.84
N GLY A 6 6.25 9.28 2.44
CA GLY A 6 6.86 8.71 1.24
C GLY A 6 7.55 9.74 0.36
N CYS A 7 6.87 10.33 -0.64
CA CYS A 7 7.50 11.23 -1.61
C CYS A 7 8.09 12.53 -1.02
N ASP A 8 7.69 12.91 0.18
CA ASP A 8 8.25 14.03 0.95
C ASP A 8 9.75 13.86 1.23
N ILE A 9 10.20 12.65 1.56
CA ILE A 9 11.61 12.35 1.82
C ILE A 9 12.25 11.36 0.86
N ARG A 10 11.48 10.60 0.05
CA ARG A 10 12.05 9.60 -0.84
C ARG A 10 13.04 10.21 -1.81
N LEU A 11 14.29 9.77 -1.74
CA LEU A 11 15.37 10.15 -2.65
C LEU A 11 15.49 9.11 -3.77
N PRO A 12 15.42 9.50 -5.06
CA PRO A 12 15.51 8.56 -6.18
C PRO A 12 16.76 7.68 -6.13
N GLU A 13 17.93 8.24 -5.79
CA GLU A 13 19.17 7.52 -5.68
C GLU A 13 19.16 6.41 -4.60
N LYS A 14 18.35 6.57 -3.56
CA LYS A 14 18.20 5.56 -2.51
C LYS A 14 17.32 4.39 -2.91
N VAL A 15 16.38 4.62 -3.86
CA VAL A 15 15.43 3.60 -4.32
C VAL A 15 15.80 2.98 -5.67
N GLN A 16 16.75 3.56 -6.43
CA GLN A 16 17.21 3.04 -7.74
C GLN A 16 17.80 1.63 -7.66
N LYS A 17 18.33 1.22 -6.51
CA LYS A 17 18.82 -0.14 -6.29
C LYS A 17 17.71 -1.21 -6.41
N TYR A 18 16.46 -0.83 -6.23
CA TYR A 18 15.33 -1.75 -6.39
C TYR A 18 14.83 -1.75 -7.83
N LYS A 19 14.68 -2.93 -8.42
CA LYS A 19 14.18 -3.09 -9.80
C LYS A 19 12.84 -2.38 -9.98
N TRP A 20 11.93 -2.55 -9.02
CA TRP A 20 10.63 -1.91 -9.01
C TRP A 20 10.61 -0.81 -7.94
N ASN A 21 10.45 0.43 -8.38
CA ASN A 21 10.37 1.60 -7.50
C ASN A 21 9.53 2.70 -8.17
N PRO A 22 8.84 3.55 -7.39
CA PRO A 22 7.93 4.53 -7.94
C PRO A 22 8.62 5.73 -8.61
N CYS A 23 9.91 5.94 -8.37
CA CYS A 23 10.66 7.05 -8.96
C CYS A 23 11.12 6.76 -10.39
N ARG A 24 11.15 5.49 -10.81
CA ARG A 24 11.64 5.04 -12.11
C ARG A 24 10.88 5.66 -13.28
N ASP A 25 9.54 5.62 -13.21
CA ASP A 25 8.64 6.06 -14.28
C ASP A 25 7.78 7.25 -13.81
N CYS A 26 8.26 8.00 -12.78
CA CYS A 26 7.48 9.09 -12.17
C CYS A 26 7.36 10.27 -13.14
N PRO A 27 6.14 10.65 -13.57
CA PRO A 27 5.93 11.77 -14.47
C PRO A 27 6.34 13.10 -13.84
N ASP A 28 6.85 14.03 -14.66
CA ASP A 28 7.25 15.36 -14.19
C ASP A 28 6.07 16.17 -13.64
N GLU A 29 4.87 15.97 -14.19
CA GLU A 29 3.65 16.59 -13.65
C GLU A 29 3.35 16.13 -12.22
N TYR A 30 3.53 14.84 -11.96
CA TYR A 30 3.34 14.30 -10.61
C TYR A 30 4.42 14.80 -9.64
N LYS A 31 5.67 14.91 -10.10
CA LYS A 31 6.75 15.52 -9.30
C LYS A 31 6.40 16.96 -8.91
N LYS A 32 5.86 17.74 -9.86
CA LYS A 32 5.40 19.11 -9.57
C LYS A 32 4.24 19.13 -8.58
N PHE A 33 3.24 18.26 -8.77
CA PHE A 33 2.09 18.16 -7.87
C PHE A 33 2.48 17.79 -6.44
N THR A 34 3.41 16.87 -6.26
CA THR A 34 3.89 16.44 -4.92
C THR A 34 4.97 17.35 -4.34
N GLY A 35 5.37 18.39 -5.05
CA GLY A 35 6.49 19.26 -4.65
C GLY A 35 7.82 18.49 -4.57
N CYS A 36 7.99 17.44 -5.39
CA CYS A 36 9.18 16.63 -5.44
C CYS A 36 10.33 17.38 -6.12
N VAL A 37 10.98 18.28 -5.38
CA VAL A 37 12.19 18.98 -5.83
C VAL A 37 13.40 18.21 -5.32
N ILE A 38 13.93 17.33 -6.16
CA ILE A 38 14.99 16.37 -5.80
C ILE A 38 16.21 17.09 -5.21
N ASP A 39 16.66 18.17 -5.85
CA ASP A 39 17.89 18.88 -5.47
C ASP A 39 17.83 19.52 -4.07
N THR A 40 16.64 19.85 -3.59
CA THR A 40 16.45 20.48 -2.27
C THR A 40 16.09 19.49 -1.16
N LYS A 41 15.69 18.27 -1.50
CA LYS A 41 15.27 17.26 -0.51
C LYS A 41 16.35 16.92 0.53
N PRO A 42 17.61 16.65 0.16
CA PRO A 42 18.64 16.34 1.14
C PRO A 42 18.81 17.44 2.19
N GLY A 43 18.79 18.71 1.77
CA GLY A 43 18.86 19.85 2.67
C GLY A 43 17.66 19.94 3.62
N LYS A 44 16.44 19.73 3.10
CA LYS A 44 15.21 19.70 3.91
C LYS A 44 15.22 18.56 4.92
N ILE A 45 15.64 17.36 4.52
CA ILE A 45 15.77 16.21 5.43
C ILE A 45 16.74 16.55 6.55
N SER A 46 17.93 17.07 6.22
CA SER A 46 18.94 17.46 7.22
C SER A 46 18.44 18.55 8.17
N GLU A 47 17.67 19.51 7.67
CA GLU A 47 17.07 20.55 8.52
C GLU A 47 16.02 19.98 9.48
N ILE A 48 15.14 19.10 8.98
CA ILE A 48 14.13 18.44 9.81
C ILE A 48 14.80 17.55 10.87
N GLU A 49 15.79 16.76 10.48
CA GLU A 49 16.54 15.91 11.40
C GLU A 49 17.24 16.69 12.53
N LYS A 50 17.60 17.95 12.30
CA LYS A 50 18.18 18.82 13.34
C LYS A 50 17.13 19.37 14.32
N ASN A 51 15.90 19.59 13.84
CA ASN A 51 14.87 20.28 14.60
C ASN A 51 13.85 19.35 15.26
N PHE A 52 13.87 18.04 14.94
CA PHE A 52 12.93 17.07 15.51
C PHE A 52 13.68 15.89 16.13
N ASP A 53 13.29 15.53 17.33
CA ASP A 53 13.89 14.41 18.07
C ASP A 53 13.24 13.08 17.68
N ILE A 54 11.94 13.09 17.36
CA ILE A 54 11.18 11.89 16.98
C ILE A 54 10.82 11.97 15.50
N LEU A 55 11.36 11.04 14.73
CA LEU A 55 11.09 10.87 13.30
C LEU A 55 10.26 9.60 13.12
N LEU A 56 9.15 9.72 12.39
CA LEU A 56 8.36 8.57 11.93
C LEU A 56 8.38 8.54 10.39
N SER A 57 8.56 7.38 9.81
CA SER A 57 8.62 7.23 8.36
C SER A 57 7.89 5.97 7.90
N ALA A 58 7.21 6.08 6.77
CA ALA A 58 6.82 4.91 6.00
C ALA A 58 8.08 4.14 5.59
N GLU A 59 8.08 2.84 5.80
CA GLU A 59 9.27 1.97 5.65
C GLU A 59 9.93 2.07 4.28
N GLU A 60 9.15 2.19 3.22
CA GLU A 60 9.67 2.25 1.86
C GLU A 60 10.45 3.53 1.53
N ALA A 61 10.32 4.57 2.37
CA ALA A 61 11.00 5.86 2.20
C ALA A 61 12.10 6.09 3.24
N ALA A 62 12.11 5.33 4.32
CA ALA A 62 12.97 5.51 5.49
C ALA A 62 14.48 5.46 5.18
N GLY A 63 14.89 4.71 4.14
CA GLY A 63 16.29 4.67 3.68
C GLY A 63 16.86 6.01 3.23
N SER A 64 16.06 7.07 3.17
CA SER A 64 16.49 8.45 2.90
C SER A 64 16.86 9.24 4.16
N LEU A 65 16.52 8.73 5.35
CA LEU A 65 16.88 9.34 6.63
C LEU A 65 18.31 8.95 7.06
N ASN A 66 18.97 9.82 7.79
CA ASN A 66 20.30 9.60 8.38
C ASN A 66 20.21 9.31 9.89
N LYS A 67 19.13 9.76 10.54
CA LYS A 67 18.83 9.49 11.96
C LYS A 67 17.97 8.22 12.12
N GLU A 68 17.96 7.68 13.33
CA GLU A 68 16.99 6.66 13.73
C GLU A 68 15.56 7.18 13.55
N TYR A 69 14.67 6.29 13.18
CA TYR A 69 13.26 6.56 12.97
C TYR A 69 12.40 5.44 13.55
N HIS A 70 11.15 5.74 13.76
CA HIS A 70 10.12 4.75 14.07
C HIS A 70 9.25 4.49 12.84
N ALA A 71 8.80 3.26 12.65
CA ALA A 71 7.87 2.93 11.58
C ALA A 71 6.56 3.71 11.72
N ALA A 72 6.18 4.44 10.68
CA ALA A 72 4.89 5.13 10.62
C ALA A 72 3.83 4.20 10.07
N LEU A 73 2.95 3.71 10.93
CA LEU A 73 1.77 2.97 10.52
C LEU A 73 0.59 3.94 10.33
N PHE A 74 -0.04 3.89 9.17
CA PHE A 74 -1.20 4.73 8.90
C PHE A 74 -2.43 4.21 9.64
N PRO A 75 -3.12 5.07 10.42
CA PRO A 75 -4.28 4.66 11.18
C PRO A 75 -5.52 4.50 10.31
N VAL A 76 -6.34 3.53 10.63
CA VAL A 76 -7.70 3.37 10.11
C VAL A 76 -8.67 3.19 11.28
N ASP A 77 -9.83 3.82 11.17
CA ASP A 77 -10.92 3.55 12.11
C ASP A 77 -11.65 2.27 11.66
N ALA A 78 -11.12 1.11 12.07
CA ALA A 78 -11.66 -0.17 11.68
C ALA A 78 -13.14 -0.39 12.10
N GLU A 79 -13.63 0.36 13.10
CA GLU A 79 -15.01 0.29 13.54
C GLU A 79 -15.99 0.90 12.50
N LYS A 80 -15.50 1.82 11.65
CA LYS A 80 -16.28 2.40 10.55
C LYS A 80 -16.42 1.49 9.34
N PHE A 81 -15.58 0.47 9.23
CA PHE A 81 -15.59 -0.46 8.10
C PHE A 81 -16.29 -1.76 8.50
N ALA A 82 -17.48 -1.97 7.99
CA ALA A 82 -18.16 -3.25 8.15
C ALA A 82 -17.34 -4.38 7.48
N TYR A 83 -17.20 -5.50 8.16
CA TYR A 83 -16.63 -6.70 7.54
C TYR A 83 -17.58 -7.18 6.44
N THR A 84 -17.08 -7.24 5.23
CA THR A 84 -17.85 -7.71 4.05
C THR A 84 -17.29 -9.01 3.48
N GLY A 85 -16.05 -9.36 3.81
CA GLY A 85 -15.42 -10.63 3.41
C GLY A 85 -15.41 -10.87 1.91
N VAL A 86 -15.22 -12.14 1.53
CA VAL A 86 -15.17 -12.60 0.13
C VAL A 86 -16.24 -13.65 -0.10
N ASN A 87 -16.89 -13.63 -1.27
CA ASN A 87 -17.81 -14.68 -1.70
C ASN A 87 -17.34 -15.31 -3.02
N PRO A 88 -16.41 -16.28 -2.97
CA PRO A 88 -15.77 -16.82 -4.17
C PRO A 88 -16.68 -17.75 -5.00
N SER A 89 -17.92 -18.01 -4.56
CA SER A 89 -18.91 -18.78 -5.35
C SER A 89 -19.49 -18.02 -6.53
N LYS A 90 -19.22 -16.71 -6.61
CA LYS A 90 -19.64 -15.82 -7.70
C LYS A 90 -18.47 -15.55 -8.63
N ARG A 91 -18.77 -15.05 -9.83
CA ARG A 91 -17.77 -14.47 -10.74
C ARG A 91 -16.94 -13.44 -9.98
N LEU A 92 -15.63 -13.66 -9.91
CA LEU A 92 -14.72 -12.86 -9.10
C LEU A 92 -14.71 -11.38 -9.54
N LYS A 93 -14.79 -10.47 -8.59
CA LYS A 93 -14.71 -9.02 -8.83
C LYS A 93 -13.39 -8.49 -8.30
N ILE A 94 -12.55 -8.02 -9.20
CA ILE A 94 -11.24 -7.46 -8.90
C ILE A 94 -11.32 -5.94 -9.06
N LEU A 95 -10.90 -5.21 -8.03
CA LEU A 95 -10.86 -3.75 -8.01
C LEU A 95 -9.42 -3.25 -8.03
N HIS A 96 -9.16 -2.21 -8.82
CA HIS A 96 -7.97 -1.37 -8.74
C HIS A 96 -8.39 0.09 -8.62
N ALA A 97 -7.93 0.79 -7.57
CA ALA A 97 -8.33 2.16 -7.29
C ALA A 97 -7.09 3.06 -7.07
N PRO A 98 -6.33 3.38 -8.13
CA PRO A 98 -5.11 4.17 -8.00
C PRO A 98 -5.42 5.65 -7.78
N SER A 99 -4.82 6.25 -6.75
CA SER A 99 -4.78 7.72 -6.60
C SER A 99 -3.89 8.37 -7.68
N ASN A 100 -2.85 7.66 -8.11
CA ASN A 100 -2.01 8.02 -9.25
C ASN A 100 -1.62 6.73 -10.00
N PRO A 101 -2.08 6.55 -11.26
CA PRO A 101 -1.85 5.34 -12.04
C PRO A 101 -0.37 5.01 -12.28
N ASP A 102 0.46 6.01 -12.56
CA ASP A 102 1.89 5.80 -12.86
C ASP A 102 2.63 5.38 -11.59
N TYR A 103 2.41 6.10 -10.48
CA TYR A 103 3.00 5.81 -9.18
C TYR A 103 2.62 4.42 -8.66
N LYS A 104 1.36 4.02 -8.86
CA LYS A 104 0.83 2.72 -8.43
C LYS A 104 1.19 1.57 -9.39
N GLY A 105 1.67 1.87 -10.60
CA GLY A 105 2.03 0.88 -11.60
C GLY A 105 0.85 0.27 -12.34
N THR A 106 -0.22 1.03 -12.56
CA THR A 106 -1.46 0.61 -13.23
C THR A 106 -1.21 -0.04 -14.59
N LYS A 107 -0.23 0.43 -15.37
CA LYS A 107 0.12 -0.16 -16.67
C LYS A 107 0.48 -1.65 -16.59
N TYR A 108 1.16 -2.06 -15.52
CA TYR A 108 1.54 -3.46 -15.29
C TYR A 108 0.34 -4.30 -14.89
N ILE A 109 -0.57 -3.71 -14.10
CA ILE A 109 -1.82 -4.38 -13.70
C ILE A 109 -2.68 -4.62 -14.92
N ILE A 110 -2.93 -3.61 -15.75
CA ILE A 110 -3.72 -3.74 -16.99
C ILE A 110 -3.13 -4.82 -17.90
N ALA A 111 -1.80 -4.82 -18.12
CA ALA A 111 -1.16 -5.80 -18.97
C ALA A 111 -1.35 -7.25 -18.46
N ALA A 112 -1.29 -7.48 -17.15
CA ALA A 112 -1.57 -8.80 -16.57
C ALA A 112 -3.05 -9.19 -16.70
N ILE A 113 -3.96 -8.26 -16.43
CA ILE A 113 -5.42 -8.47 -16.54
C ILE A 113 -5.84 -8.80 -17.98
N ASP A 114 -5.32 -8.07 -18.97
CA ASP A 114 -5.67 -8.30 -20.40
C ASP A 114 -5.23 -9.69 -20.90
N ARG A 115 -4.15 -10.22 -20.33
CA ARG A 115 -3.73 -11.60 -20.61
C ARG A 115 -4.68 -12.60 -19.93
N LEU A 116 -5.00 -12.38 -18.66
CA LEU A 116 -5.84 -13.26 -17.85
C LEU A 116 -7.28 -13.33 -18.35
N LYS A 117 -7.84 -12.24 -18.88
CA LYS A 117 -9.19 -12.21 -19.49
C LYS A 117 -9.35 -13.14 -20.69
N LYS A 118 -8.25 -13.61 -21.30
CA LYS A 118 -8.29 -14.60 -22.39
C LYS A 118 -8.45 -16.03 -21.87
N GLU A 119 -8.20 -16.25 -20.58
CA GLU A 119 -8.14 -17.59 -19.97
C GLU A 119 -9.21 -17.77 -18.87
N TYR A 120 -9.65 -16.67 -18.23
CA TYR A 120 -10.55 -16.71 -17.08
C TYR A 120 -11.68 -15.71 -17.22
N ASP A 121 -12.84 -16.08 -16.66
CA ASP A 121 -14.01 -15.22 -16.58
C ASP A 121 -14.09 -14.54 -15.21
N PHE A 122 -13.84 -13.22 -15.16
CA PHE A 122 -13.90 -12.39 -13.97
C PHE A 122 -14.20 -10.93 -14.32
N ASP A 123 -14.68 -10.17 -13.37
CA ASP A 123 -14.89 -8.74 -13.51
C ASP A 123 -13.66 -7.98 -13.02
N PHE A 124 -13.20 -7.01 -13.79
CA PHE A 124 -12.13 -6.10 -13.38
C PHE A 124 -12.58 -4.67 -13.56
N LYS A 125 -12.49 -3.90 -12.49
CA LYS A 125 -12.86 -2.47 -12.45
C LYS A 125 -11.68 -1.62 -12.03
N VAL A 126 -11.44 -0.54 -12.76
CA VAL A 126 -10.52 0.53 -12.37
C VAL A 126 -11.34 1.76 -12.06
N ILE A 127 -11.11 2.36 -10.90
CA ILE A 127 -11.73 3.61 -10.50
C ILE A 127 -10.66 4.60 -10.02
N ASN A 128 -10.83 5.88 -10.34
CA ASN A 128 -9.98 6.94 -9.85
C ASN A 128 -10.80 8.22 -9.67
N ASN A 129 -10.28 9.15 -8.89
CA ASN A 129 -10.89 10.46 -8.65
C ASN A 129 -12.36 10.39 -8.18
N VAL A 130 -12.71 9.35 -7.42
CA VAL A 130 -14.03 9.19 -6.81
C VAL A 130 -14.03 9.68 -5.36
N LYS A 131 -15.20 9.97 -4.81
CA LYS A 131 -15.35 10.28 -3.38
C LYS A 131 -15.10 9.04 -2.53
N ALA A 132 -14.66 9.25 -1.28
CA ALA A 132 -14.38 8.15 -0.35
C ALA A 132 -15.57 7.20 -0.17
N GLU A 133 -16.79 7.73 -0.07
CA GLU A 133 -18.01 6.93 0.07
C GLU A 133 -18.25 5.98 -1.12
N GLU A 134 -17.94 6.44 -2.33
CA GLU A 134 -18.03 5.61 -3.53
C GLU A 134 -16.93 4.56 -3.55
N LEU A 135 -15.69 4.95 -3.22
CA LEU A 135 -14.56 4.03 -3.10
C LEU A 135 -14.89 2.89 -2.11
N TYR A 136 -15.43 3.22 -0.94
CA TYR A 136 -15.77 2.20 0.07
C TYR A 136 -16.87 1.25 -0.38
N LYS A 137 -17.85 1.72 -1.14
CA LYS A 137 -18.86 0.85 -1.77
C LYS A 137 -18.25 -0.12 -2.77
N GLU A 138 -17.29 0.35 -3.57
CA GLU A 138 -16.60 -0.47 -4.55
C GLU A 138 -15.67 -1.50 -3.87
N ILE A 139 -14.96 -1.11 -2.82
CA ILE A 139 -14.15 -2.05 -2.02
C ILE A 139 -15.07 -3.12 -1.41
N ALA A 140 -16.19 -2.72 -0.79
CA ALA A 140 -17.14 -3.65 -0.19
C ALA A 140 -17.70 -4.67 -1.22
N ALA A 141 -17.90 -4.25 -2.46
CA ALA A 141 -18.42 -5.09 -3.55
C ALA A 141 -17.35 -5.96 -4.22
N ALA A 142 -16.07 -5.68 -4.02
CA ALA A 142 -14.95 -6.45 -4.59
C ALA A 142 -14.71 -7.75 -3.80
N ASP A 143 -14.13 -8.74 -4.45
CA ASP A 143 -13.61 -9.97 -3.84
C ASP A 143 -12.08 -9.90 -3.64
N LEU A 144 -11.39 -9.10 -4.46
CA LEU A 144 -9.95 -8.88 -4.42
C LEU A 144 -9.65 -7.42 -4.79
N VAL A 145 -8.72 -6.81 -4.08
CA VAL A 145 -8.22 -5.46 -4.39
C VAL A 145 -6.76 -5.55 -4.82
N ILE A 146 -6.41 -4.92 -5.94
CA ILE A 146 -5.02 -4.76 -6.36
C ILE A 146 -4.61 -3.33 -6.03
N ASP A 147 -3.62 -3.15 -5.15
CA ASP A 147 -3.13 -1.81 -4.79
C ASP A 147 -1.92 -1.45 -5.66
N GLN A 148 -0.74 -1.37 -5.11
CA GLN A 148 0.43 -0.78 -5.76
C GLN A 148 1.52 -1.80 -6.07
N MET A 149 2.11 -1.69 -7.28
CA MET A 149 3.10 -2.62 -7.81
C MET A 149 4.54 -2.07 -7.79
N LEU A 150 4.73 -0.79 -7.43
CA LEU A 150 6.05 -0.15 -7.52
C LEU A 150 6.60 0.35 -6.19
N VAL A 151 5.74 0.65 -5.22
CA VAL A 151 6.15 1.37 -3.99
C VAL A 151 6.98 0.50 -3.06
N GLY A 152 6.68 -0.79 -3.00
CA GLY A 152 7.41 -1.74 -2.15
C GLY A 152 6.87 -1.86 -0.73
N PHE A 153 5.74 -1.22 -0.44
CA PHE A 153 4.96 -1.36 0.78
C PHE A 153 3.49 -1.09 0.48
N TYR A 154 2.59 -1.46 1.37
CA TYR A 154 1.16 -1.23 1.17
C TYR A 154 0.76 0.20 1.59
N GLY A 155 -0.33 0.71 1.01
CA GLY A 155 -0.86 2.05 1.27
C GLY A 155 -2.23 2.04 1.95
N LEU A 156 -2.84 3.24 2.05
CA LEU A 156 -4.16 3.41 2.68
C LEU A 156 -5.25 2.54 2.02
N LEU A 157 -5.26 2.44 0.69
CA LEU A 157 -6.21 1.56 -0.01
C LEU A 157 -6.12 0.12 0.47
N SER A 158 -4.90 -0.40 0.66
CA SER A 158 -4.69 -1.74 1.22
C SER A 158 -5.25 -1.86 2.63
N ILE A 159 -4.97 -0.88 3.50
CA ILE A 159 -5.39 -0.91 4.91
C ILE A 159 -6.92 -0.83 5.02
N GLU A 160 -7.56 0.05 4.27
CA GLU A 160 -9.03 0.18 4.21
C GLU A 160 -9.68 -1.09 3.66
N SER A 161 -9.09 -1.69 2.63
CA SER A 161 -9.54 -2.98 2.08
C SER A 161 -9.39 -4.12 3.08
N MET A 162 -8.24 -4.21 3.75
CA MET A 162 -8.02 -5.18 4.83
C MET A 162 -8.99 -4.99 5.98
N ALA A 163 -9.30 -3.74 6.37
CA ALA A 163 -10.30 -3.44 7.39
C ALA A 163 -11.72 -3.90 7.02
N MET A 164 -12.04 -4.02 5.74
CA MET A 164 -13.29 -4.61 5.24
C MET A 164 -13.22 -6.14 5.08
N GLY A 165 -12.09 -6.76 5.40
CA GLY A 165 -11.87 -8.19 5.21
C GLY A 165 -11.61 -8.58 3.77
N LYS A 166 -11.08 -7.66 2.95
CA LYS A 166 -10.73 -7.94 1.55
C LYS A 166 -9.28 -8.35 1.43
N PRO A 167 -9.00 -9.45 0.70
CA PRO A 167 -7.65 -9.76 0.27
C PRO A 167 -7.07 -8.66 -0.61
N VAL A 168 -5.78 -8.41 -0.46
CA VAL A 168 -5.07 -7.37 -1.22
C VAL A 168 -3.89 -7.99 -1.95
N VAL A 169 -3.74 -7.67 -3.24
CA VAL A 169 -2.49 -7.89 -3.99
C VAL A 169 -1.69 -6.60 -3.97
N CYS A 170 -0.47 -6.66 -3.46
CA CYS A 170 0.41 -5.51 -3.34
C CYS A 170 1.87 -5.95 -3.40
N TYR A 171 2.75 -5.10 -3.92
CA TYR A 171 4.18 -5.33 -3.87
C TYR A 171 4.75 -4.93 -2.52
N ILE A 172 5.31 -5.90 -1.79
CA ILE A 172 6.09 -5.69 -0.58
C ILE A 172 7.54 -6.07 -0.88
N ARG A 173 8.48 -5.16 -0.63
CA ARG A 173 9.91 -5.44 -0.75
C ARG A 173 10.34 -6.46 0.31
N GLU A 174 11.28 -7.34 -0.04
CA GLU A 174 11.81 -8.37 0.85
C GLU A 174 12.44 -7.75 2.11
N ASP A 175 13.25 -6.70 1.94
CA ASP A 175 13.90 -6.01 3.06
C ASP A 175 12.92 -5.36 4.06
N ILE A 176 11.69 -5.08 3.65
CA ILE A 176 10.65 -4.59 4.53
C ILE A 176 9.88 -5.75 5.18
N ALA A 177 9.56 -6.78 4.42
CA ALA A 177 8.85 -7.94 4.92
C ALA A 177 9.61 -8.60 6.08
N ASP A 178 10.93 -8.72 5.97
CA ASP A 178 11.81 -9.33 6.97
C ASP A 178 11.88 -8.53 8.29
N HIS A 179 11.59 -7.24 8.27
CA HIS A 179 11.59 -6.36 9.44
C HIS A 179 10.19 -6.05 9.98
N SER A 180 9.15 -6.55 9.34
CA SER A 180 7.77 -6.35 9.82
C SER A 180 7.52 -7.10 11.12
N PRO A 181 6.78 -6.52 12.10
CA PRO A 181 6.49 -7.14 13.39
C PRO A 181 5.59 -8.37 13.29
N ALA A 182 5.00 -8.60 12.12
CA ALA A 182 4.18 -9.76 11.81
C ALA A 182 4.15 -10.00 10.31
N GLU A 183 3.75 -11.21 9.90
CA GLU A 183 3.47 -11.51 8.50
C GLU A 183 2.35 -10.61 7.97
N ILE A 184 2.67 -9.83 6.93
CA ILE A 184 1.71 -8.93 6.28
C ILE A 184 0.77 -9.79 5.43
N PRO A 185 -0.56 -9.79 5.66
CA PRO A 185 -1.50 -10.69 4.99
C PRO A 185 -1.89 -10.19 3.60
N VAL A 186 -0.90 -9.80 2.79
CA VAL A 186 -1.10 -9.44 1.39
C VAL A 186 -0.61 -10.55 0.48
N ILE A 187 -1.23 -10.69 -0.66
CA ILE A 187 -0.75 -11.55 -1.74
C ILE A 187 0.37 -10.75 -2.44
N ASN A 188 1.63 -11.04 -2.06
CA ASN A 188 2.77 -10.27 -2.55
C ASN A 188 3.02 -10.54 -4.03
N ALA A 189 2.96 -9.49 -4.84
CA ALA A 189 3.25 -9.52 -6.26
C ALA A 189 3.91 -8.23 -6.74
N ASN A 190 4.81 -8.37 -7.70
CA ASN A 190 5.44 -7.25 -8.40
C ASN A 190 5.19 -7.39 -9.92
N PRO A 191 5.57 -6.43 -10.76
CA PRO A 191 5.32 -6.50 -12.19
C PRO A 191 5.87 -7.75 -12.91
N ASP A 192 6.90 -8.42 -12.38
CA ASP A 192 7.45 -9.62 -13.02
C ASP A 192 6.56 -10.85 -12.84
N ASN A 193 5.90 -10.99 -11.68
CA ASN A 193 5.16 -12.20 -11.30
C ASN A 193 3.65 -11.99 -11.15
N LEU A 194 3.15 -10.76 -11.33
CA LEU A 194 1.74 -10.42 -11.10
C LEU A 194 0.77 -11.32 -11.90
N TYR A 195 1.09 -11.60 -13.17
CA TYR A 195 0.29 -12.50 -13.98
C TYR A 195 0.15 -13.88 -13.34
N ASP A 196 1.27 -14.49 -12.95
CA ASP A 196 1.28 -15.85 -12.39
C ASP A 196 0.60 -15.91 -11.03
N VAL A 197 0.79 -14.88 -10.20
CA VAL A 197 0.11 -14.75 -8.90
C VAL A 197 -1.40 -14.63 -9.08
N LEU A 198 -1.87 -13.77 -9.96
CA LEU A 198 -3.31 -13.63 -10.23
C LEU A 198 -3.89 -14.87 -10.89
N LYS A 199 -3.14 -15.54 -11.78
CA LYS A 199 -3.54 -16.81 -12.38
C LYS A 199 -3.78 -17.88 -11.32
N LYS A 200 -2.90 -17.97 -10.33
CA LYS A 200 -3.05 -18.89 -9.20
C LYS A 200 -4.31 -18.57 -8.38
N VAL A 201 -4.55 -17.29 -8.08
CA VAL A 201 -5.76 -16.85 -7.37
C VAL A 201 -7.03 -17.18 -8.14
N LEU A 202 -7.04 -16.92 -9.46
CA LEU A 202 -8.21 -17.21 -10.31
C LEU A 202 -8.47 -18.73 -10.48
N SER A 203 -7.43 -19.54 -10.37
CA SER A 203 -7.54 -21.00 -10.43
C SER A 203 -8.09 -21.61 -9.14
N ASP A 204 -7.85 -20.98 -7.99
CA ASP A 204 -8.38 -21.38 -6.68
C ASP A 204 -8.77 -20.14 -5.85
N PRO A 205 -9.96 -19.57 -6.10
CA PRO A 205 -10.44 -18.40 -5.36
C PRO A 205 -10.78 -18.67 -3.90
N SER A 206 -10.87 -19.93 -3.48
CA SER A 206 -11.25 -20.28 -2.10
C SER A 206 -10.22 -19.78 -1.06
N SER A 207 -8.94 -19.69 -1.45
CA SER A 207 -7.85 -19.16 -0.65
C SER A 207 -8.05 -17.69 -0.23
N LEU A 208 -8.88 -16.95 -0.95
CA LEU A 208 -9.19 -15.55 -0.64
C LEU A 208 -9.99 -15.40 0.66
N ILE A 209 -10.76 -16.40 1.07
CA ILE A 209 -11.58 -16.34 2.30
C ILE A 209 -10.67 -16.19 3.52
N GLU A 210 -9.69 -17.08 3.66
CA GLU A 210 -8.75 -17.06 4.77
C GLU A 210 -7.88 -15.80 4.75
N THR A 211 -7.40 -15.42 3.55
CA THR A 211 -6.64 -14.17 3.38
C THR A 211 -7.45 -12.95 3.82
N GLY A 212 -8.73 -12.89 3.50
CA GLY A 212 -9.62 -11.80 3.92
C GLY A 212 -9.82 -11.73 5.44
N ILE A 213 -9.96 -12.88 6.11
CA ILE A 213 -10.05 -12.95 7.58
C ILE A 213 -8.75 -12.42 8.21
N ARG A 214 -7.59 -12.95 7.80
CA ARG A 214 -6.27 -12.49 8.27
C ARG A 214 -6.03 -11.00 8.00
N SER A 215 -6.52 -10.49 6.86
CA SER A 215 -6.46 -9.07 6.50
C SER A 215 -7.20 -8.20 7.52
N ARG A 216 -8.42 -8.60 7.92
CA ARG A 216 -9.21 -7.89 8.94
C ARG A 216 -8.51 -7.89 10.29
N GLU A 217 -8.06 -9.04 10.75
CA GLU A 217 -7.35 -9.19 12.03
C GLU A 217 -6.09 -8.33 12.07
N TYR A 218 -5.33 -8.29 10.96
CA TYR A 218 -4.15 -7.46 10.84
C TYR A 218 -4.48 -5.96 10.92
N ALA A 219 -5.49 -5.51 10.19
CA ALA A 219 -5.91 -4.10 10.22
C ALA A 219 -6.38 -3.68 11.62
N GLU A 220 -7.14 -4.51 12.31
CA GLU A 220 -7.59 -4.25 13.69
C GLU A 220 -6.44 -4.21 14.70
N LYS A 221 -5.45 -5.06 14.54
CA LYS A 221 -4.32 -5.17 15.47
C LYS A 221 -3.26 -4.09 15.25
N TYR A 222 -2.92 -3.79 13.99
CA TYR A 222 -1.78 -2.95 13.68
C TYR A 222 -2.13 -1.58 13.12
N HIS A 223 -3.36 -1.40 12.60
CA HIS A 223 -3.81 -0.15 11.98
C HIS A 223 -4.97 0.52 12.73
N ASN A 224 -5.40 -0.02 13.87
CA ASN A 224 -6.44 0.61 14.66
C ASN A 224 -5.98 2.00 15.13
N ALA A 225 -6.77 3.03 14.81
CA ALA A 225 -6.43 4.42 15.09
C ALA A 225 -6.16 4.68 16.58
N ARG A 226 -6.89 4.02 17.49
CA ARG A 226 -6.67 4.17 18.95
C ARG A 226 -5.34 3.56 19.39
N ILE A 227 -4.96 2.42 18.82
CA ILE A 227 -3.67 1.75 19.12
C ILE A 227 -2.51 2.63 18.64
N ILE A 228 -2.59 3.12 17.39
CA ILE A 228 -1.55 3.97 16.82
C ILE A 228 -1.43 5.30 17.57
N ALA A 229 -2.56 5.94 17.91
CA ALA A 229 -2.55 7.16 18.71
C ALA A 229 -1.87 6.96 20.07
N LYS A 230 -2.14 5.83 20.75
CA LYS A 230 -1.49 5.47 22.00
C LYS A 230 0.01 5.28 21.84
N GLN A 231 0.44 4.56 20.79
CA GLN A 231 1.87 4.37 20.50
C GLN A 231 2.60 5.70 20.26
N TYR A 232 1.99 6.61 19.50
CA TYR A 232 2.58 7.92 19.25
C TYR A 232 2.62 8.81 20.52
N TYR A 233 1.61 8.70 21.36
CA TYR A 233 1.60 9.40 22.65
C TYR A 233 2.72 8.88 23.57
N GLU A 234 2.88 7.57 23.68
CA GLU A 234 3.96 6.95 24.47
C GLU A 234 5.36 7.33 23.97
N LEU A 235 5.54 7.50 22.65
CA LEU A 235 6.80 8.00 22.09
C LEU A 235 7.07 9.44 22.52
N LEU A 236 6.04 10.28 22.59
CA LEU A 236 6.17 11.67 23.04
C LEU A 236 6.49 11.80 24.53
N GLU A 237 5.99 10.89 25.36
CA GLU A 237 6.25 10.91 26.81
C GLU A 237 7.66 10.42 27.18
N ARG A 238 8.28 9.61 26.33
CA ARG A 238 9.62 9.03 26.57
C ARG A 238 10.77 9.93 26.16
N ASN A 239 10.50 10.99 25.40
CA ASN A 239 11.47 11.97 24.88
C ASN A 239 11.16 13.37 25.36
#